data_abc131e8d457c0e889e9e7931b00dbad
#
_entry.id   abc131e8d457c0e889e9e7931b00dbad
#
_cell.length_a   1.000
_cell.length_b   1.000
_cell.length_c   1.000
_cell.angle_alpha   90.00
_cell.angle_beta   90.00
_cell.angle_gamma   90.00
#
_symmetry.space_group_name_H-M   'P 1'
#
loop_
_entity.id
_entity.type
_entity.pdbx_description
1 polymer ?
#
loop_
_entity_poly.entity_id
_entity_poly.type
_entity_poly.pdbx_seq_one_letter_code
_entity_poly.pdbx_strand_id
1 'polypeptide(L)'
;MKHNLCRTLLLFAGVFLFATIDAHFKTTPQSPVHITETDELVYKSYPNGDRIPDFSFCGYRQSEYPIPWVDAKVYVPVVDGDATGLIQQALNYVASLPMEPDGFRGAVQLAPGNYELKGKLLMRADGVVLRGSGCHKNGGTVLRALGPMKDELIRVLGYNNAKTEDTIHIAGQYVPVNATVIPLKQTATLKVGDKIRIVRPSTAGWLSVLGTDRLGNEQEYNFSKWTPGRHDMVW
;
A
#
# COMPACT_ATOMS: atom_id res chain seq x y z
N MET A 1 62.29 -48.21 -11.79
CA MET A 1 61.17 -48.20 -10.86
C MET A 1 60.91 -46.89 -10.09
N LYS A 2 61.60 -45.79 -10.35
CA LYS A 2 61.42 -44.52 -9.61
C LYS A 2 60.56 -43.45 -10.35
N HIS A 3 60.30 -43.63 -11.64
CA HIS A 3 59.54 -42.63 -12.43
C HIS A 3 58.03 -42.83 -12.39
N ASN A 4 57.50 -43.99 -12.01
CA ASN A 4 56.02 -44.25 -12.00
C ASN A 4 55.34 -43.81 -10.71
N LEU A 5 56.10 -43.64 -9.61
CA LEU A 5 55.54 -43.19 -8.34
C LEU A 5 55.20 -41.72 -8.32
N CYS A 6 55.96 -40.89 -9.06
CA CYS A 6 55.75 -39.45 -9.11
C CYS A 6 54.54 -39.06 -9.97
N ARG A 7 54.23 -39.82 -11.04
CA ARG A 7 53.04 -39.57 -11.89
C ARG A 7 51.74 -39.94 -11.21
N THR A 8 51.72 -40.97 -10.39
CA THR A 8 50.51 -41.39 -9.67
C THR A 8 50.17 -40.45 -8.51
N LEU A 9 51.19 -39.86 -7.87
CA LEU A 9 50.93 -38.87 -6.79
C LEU A 9 50.45 -37.54 -7.32
N LEU A 10 50.85 -37.12 -8.52
CA LEU A 10 50.36 -35.91 -9.16
C LEU A 10 48.90 -36.01 -9.66
N LEU A 11 48.47 -37.20 -10.08
CA LEU A 11 47.10 -37.46 -10.46
C LEU A 11 46.12 -37.49 -9.24
N PHE A 12 46.59 -37.97 -8.11
CA PHE A 12 45.77 -37.92 -6.87
C PHE A 12 45.67 -36.52 -6.27
N ALA A 13 46.73 -35.72 -6.34
CA ALA A 13 46.68 -34.31 -5.90
C ALA A 13 45.76 -33.45 -6.79
N GLY A 14 45.73 -33.72 -8.11
CA GLY A 14 44.83 -33.01 -9.04
C GLY A 14 43.34 -33.31 -8.84
N VAL A 15 43.00 -34.56 -8.50
CA VAL A 15 41.60 -34.95 -8.25
C VAL A 15 41.08 -34.39 -6.92
N PHE A 16 41.94 -34.28 -5.89
CA PHE A 16 41.56 -33.65 -4.62
C PHE A 16 41.38 -32.13 -4.71
N LEU A 17 42.08 -31.45 -5.60
CA LEU A 17 41.94 -30.00 -5.77
C LEU A 17 40.67 -29.62 -6.52
N PHE A 18 40.15 -30.49 -7.39
CA PHE A 18 38.86 -30.23 -8.09
C PHE A 18 37.63 -30.58 -7.22
N ALA A 19 37.74 -31.48 -6.25
CA ALA A 19 36.63 -31.84 -5.36
C ALA A 19 36.29 -30.75 -4.30
N THR A 20 37.23 -29.81 -4.04
CA THR A 20 37.02 -28.75 -3.03
C THR A 20 36.44 -27.48 -3.59
N ILE A 21 36.35 -27.31 -4.93
CA ILE A 21 35.83 -26.10 -5.56
C ILE A 21 34.30 -26.14 -5.72
N ASP A 22 33.71 -27.34 -5.81
CA ASP A 22 32.25 -27.46 -5.98
C ASP A 22 31.42 -27.33 -4.68
N ALA A 23 32.05 -27.28 -3.52
CA ALA A 23 31.33 -27.18 -2.25
C ALA A 23 30.93 -25.74 -1.83
N HIS A 24 31.35 -24.73 -2.60
CA HIS A 24 31.18 -23.33 -2.17
C HIS A 24 30.08 -22.54 -2.87
N PHE A 25 29.29 -23.13 -3.78
CA PHE A 25 28.29 -22.38 -4.56
C PHE A 25 26.89 -22.99 -4.60
N LYS A 26 26.39 -23.55 -3.50
CA LYS A 26 24.97 -23.88 -3.37
C LYS A 26 24.40 -23.39 -2.04
N THR A 27 24.56 -22.14 -1.71
CA THR A 27 23.58 -21.50 -0.85
C THR A 27 22.42 -21.11 -1.74
N THR A 28 21.39 -21.95 -1.81
CA THR A 28 20.10 -21.55 -2.37
C THR A 28 19.72 -20.27 -1.64
N PRO A 29 19.44 -19.14 -2.37
CA PRO A 29 19.05 -17.91 -1.71
C PRO A 29 17.82 -18.23 -0.86
N GLN A 30 17.97 -18.18 0.44
CA GLN A 30 16.85 -18.41 1.34
C GLN A 30 15.84 -17.28 1.14
N SER A 31 14.58 -17.64 0.89
CA SER A 31 13.52 -16.64 0.75
C SER A 31 13.54 -15.67 1.93
N PRO A 32 13.44 -14.35 1.69
CA PRO A 32 13.37 -13.36 2.75
C PRO A 32 12.10 -13.49 3.60
N VAL A 33 11.10 -14.22 3.11
CA VAL A 33 9.89 -14.58 3.86
C VAL A 33 9.68 -16.07 3.72
N HIS A 34 9.43 -16.76 4.82
CA HIS A 34 9.12 -18.19 4.83
C HIS A 34 8.06 -18.49 5.88
N ILE A 35 7.39 -19.62 5.68
CA ILE A 35 6.40 -20.15 6.63
C ILE A 35 7.10 -21.19 7.49
N THR A 36 6.90 -21.11 8.81
CA THR A 36 7.40 -22.10 9.77
C THR A 36 6.56 -23.39 9.72
N GLU A 37 7.01 -24.42 10.40
CA GLU A 37 6.23 -25.67 10.59
C GLU A 37 4.92 -25.43 11.37
N THR A 38 4.82 -24.30 12.07
CA THR A 38 3.63 -23.88 12.83
C THR A 38 2.75 -22.89 12.05
N ASP A 39 2.92 -22.80 10.72
CA ASP A 39 2.20 -21.90 9.83
C ASP A 39 2.36 -20.39 10.14
N GLU A 40 3.47 -20.02 10.79
CA GLU A 40 3.79 -18.62 11.06
C GLU A 40 4.68 -18.03 9.97
N LEU A 41 4.37 -16.78 9.54
CA LEU A 41 5.22 -16.05 8.61
C LEU A 41 6.42 -15.44 9.33
N VAL A 42 7.62 -15.79 8.88
CA VAL A 42 8.88 -15.24 9.39
C VAL A 42 9.51 -14.34 8.34
N TYR A 43 9.76 -13.09 8.72
CA TYR A 43 10.37 -12.06 7.90
C TYR A 43 11.83 -11.88 8.28
N LYS A 44 12.74 -12.25 7.39
CA LYS A 44 14.17 -12.07 7.60
C LYS A 44 14.57 -10.61 7.45
N SER A 45 15.36 -10.10 8.38
CA SER A 45 15.93 -8.76 8.26
C SER A 45 17.21 -8.80 7.42
N TYR A 46 17.39 -7.78 6.58
CA TYR A 46 18.64 -7.51 5.90
C TYR A 46 19.67 -6.88 6.87
N PRO A 47 20.98 -6.83 6.52
CA PRO A 47 22.01 -6.30 7.43
C PRO A 47 21.77 -4.83 7.87
N ASN A 48 21.09 -4.02 7.06
CA ASN A 48 20.72 -2.65 7.38
C ASN A 48 19.41 -2.55 8.20
N GLY A 49 18.82 -3.68 8.59
CA GLY A 49 17.58 -3.76 9.35
C GLY A 49 16.30 -3.76 8.53
N ASP A 50 16.38 -3.57 7.20
CA ASP A 50 15.20 -3.63 6.32
C ASP A 50 14.56 -5.01 6.35
N ARG A 51 13.25 -5.04 6.22
CA ARG A 51 12.44 -6.25 6.06
C ARG A 51 11.41 -6.04 4.96
N ILE A 52 10.97 -7.13 4.35
CA ILE A 52 9.78 -7.08 3.48
C ILE A 52 8.59 -6.63 4.33
N PRO A 53 7.77 -5.67 3.85
CA PRO A 53 6.58 -5.23 4.57
C PRO A 53 5.63 -6.39 4.86
N ASP A 54 5.12 -6.43 6.08
CA ASP A 54 4.06 -7.34 6.48
C ASP A 54 2.70 -6.71 6.15
N PHE A 55 1.98 -7.30 5.20
CA PHE A 55 0.67 -6.85 4.76
C PHE A 55 -0.49 -7.54 5.47
N SER A 56 -0.25 -8.36 6.49
CA SER A 56 -1.29 -9.07 7.24
C SER A 56 -2.30 -8.11 7.90
N PHE A 57 -1.85 -6.87 8.16
CA PHE A 57 -2.67 -5.83 8.82
C PHE A 57 -3.29 -4.85 7.82
N CYS A 58 -3.37 -5.16 6.54
CA CYS A 58 -3.86 -4.28 5.47
C CYS A 58 -5.37 -4.38 5.28
N GLY A 59 -6.20 -4.63 6.07
CA GLY A 59 -7.64 -4.72 5.87
C GLY A 59 -8.44 -3.80 6.78
N TYR A 60 -9.74 -3.95 6.75
CA TYR A 60 -10.64 -3.26 7.65
C TYR A 60 -10.24 -3.55 9.10
N ARG A 61 -10.01 -2.47 9.88
CA ARG A 61 -9.52 -2.55 11.27
C ARG A 61 -8.35 -3.53 11.42
N GLN A 62 -7.32 -3.36 10.57
CA GLN A 62 -6.10 -4.18 10.57
C GLN A 62 -6.32 -5.67 10.30
N SER A 63 -7.38 -6.02 9.58
CA SER A 63 -7.84 -7.40 9.33
C SER A 63 -8.28 -8.18 10.57
N GLU A 64 -8.39 -7.54 11.73
CA GLU A 64 -8.79 -8.17 12.99
C GLU A 64 -10.32 -8.34 13.09
N TYR A 65 -11.08 -7.62 12.29
CA TYR A 65 -12.54 -7.64 12.33
C TYR A 65 -13.14 -7.89 10.95
N PRO A 66 -14.23 -8.64 10.85
CA PRO A 66 -14.95 -8.77 9.60
C PRO A 66 -15.52 -7.41 9.17
N ILE A 67 -15.60 -7.20 7.85
CA ILE A 67 -16.27 -6.03 7.31
C ILE A 67 -17.74 -6.08 7.72
N PRO A 68 -18.28 -5.05 8.41
CA PRO A 68 -19.64 -5.08 8.92
C PRO A 68 -20.67 -5.07 7.79
N TRP A 69 -21.76 -5.77 8.01
CA TRP A 69 -22.91 -5.66 7.15
C TRP A 69 -23.75 -4.45 7.57
N VAL A 70 -23.91 -3.49 6.67
CA VAL A 70 -24.67 -2.26 6.89
C VAL A 70 -25.97 -2.33 6.07
N ASP A 71 -27.10 -2.05 6.70
CA ASP A 71 -28.41 -2.10 6.04
C ASP A 71 -28.52 -1.09 4.90
N ALA A 72 -29.09 -1.53 3.79
CA ALA A 72 -29.32 -0.67 2.64
C ALA A 72 -30.49 0.30 2.93
N LYS A 73 -30.22 1.59 2.83
CA LYS A 73 -31.24 2.64 2.90
C LYS A 73 -31.75 3.02 1.50
N VAL A 74 -30.95 2.76 0.46
CA VAL A 74 -31.30 3.01 -0.93
C VAL A 74 -30.87 1.84 -1.81
N TYR A 75 -31.75 1.41 -2.69
CA TYR A 75 -31.45 0.45 -3.77
C TYR A 75 -31.43 1.19 -5.10
N VAL A 76 -30.34 1.09 -5.82
CA VAL A 76 -30.15 1.72 -7.13
C VAL A 76 -30.26 0.66 -8.21
N PRO A 77 -31.26 0.75 -9.11
CA PRO A 77 -31.36 -0.16 -10.25
C PRO A 77 -30.30 0.18 -11.31
N VAL A 78 -30.07 -0.76 -12.22
CA VAL A 78 -29.31 -0.48 -13.45
C VAL A 78 -30.17 0.44 -14.34
N VAL A 79 -29.52 1.43 -14.94
CA VAL A 79 -30.16 2.35 -15.89
C VAL A 79 -29.33 2.39 -17.17
N ASP A 80 -29.98 2.72 -18.29
CA ASP A 80 -29.29 2.94 -19.55
C ASP A 80 -28.54 4.28 -19.52
N GLY A 81 -27.32 4.25 -20.01
CA GLY A 81 -26.46 5.44 -20.12
C GLY A 81 -25.79 5.81 -18.78
N ASP A 82 -25.58 7.11 -18.58
CA ASP A 82 -24.79 7.63 -17.45
C ASP A 82 -25.53 7.55 -16.11
N ALA A 83 -25.11 6.64 -15.26
CA ALA A 83 -25.64 6.41 -13.92
C ALA A 83 -24.99 7.34 -12.84
N THR A 84 -24.03 8.17 -13.19
CA THR A 84 -23.27 9.00 -12.23
C THR A 84 -24.19 9.81 -11.32
N GLY A 85 -25.13 10.55 -11.92
CA GLY A 85 -26.06 11.42 -11.18
C GLY A 85 -26.98 10.65 -10.24
N LEU A 86 -27.49 9.51 -10.68
CA LEU A 86 -28.39 8.66 -9.91
C LEU A 86 -27.68 8.09 -8.66
N ILE A 87 -26.47 7.52 -8.83
CA ILE A 87 -25.71 6.99 -7.72
C ILE A 87 -25.27 8.11 -6.77
N GLN A 88 -24.85 9.27 -7.30
CA GLN A 88 -24.47 10.40 -6.47
C GLN A 88 -25.63 10.93 -5.62
N GLN A 89 -26.84 11.02 -6.16
CA GLN A 89 -28.02 11.40 -5.40
C GLN A 89 -28.36 10.41 -4.28
N ALA A 90 -28.23 9.12 -4.54
CA ALA A 90 -28.38 8.07 -3.53
C ALA A 90 -27.36 8.20 -2.40
N LEU A 91 -26.09 8.46 -2.74
CA LEU A 91 -25.02 8.71 -1.77
C LEU A 91 -25.29 9.96 -0.94
N ASN A 92 -25.73 11.04 -1.56
CA ASN A 92 -26.08 12.30 -0.88
C ASN A 92 -27.27 12.13 0.06
N TYR A 93 -28.27 11.35 -0.36
CA TYR A 93 -29.41 11.03 0.51
C TYR A 93 -28.97 10.27 1.75
N VAL A 94 -28.21 9.18 1.61
CA VAL A 94 -27.73 8.43 2.77
C VAL A 94 -26.80 9.28 3.64
N ALA A 95 -26.00 10.15 3.05
CA ALA A 95 -25.16 11.10 3.77
C ALA A 95 -25.97 12.10 4.63
N SER A 96 -27.21 12.41 4.24
CA SER A 96 -28.09 13.31 5.01
C SER A 96 -28.81 12.64 6.18
N LEU A 97 -28.83 11.30 6.24
CA LEU A 97 -29.45 10.58 7.32
C LEU A 97 -28.65 10.74 8.64
N PRO A 98 -29.30 10.62 9.80
CA PRO A 98 -28.59 10.62 11.08
C PRO A 98 -27.63 9.43 11.14
N MET A 99 -26.54 9.60 11.87
CA MET A 99 -25.60 8.51 12.16
C MET A 99 -26.21 7.61 13.24
N GLU A 100 -26.21 6.31 13.00
CA GLU A 100 -26.66 5.31 13.94
C GLU A 100 -25.58 5.02 15.01
N PRO A 101 -25.90 4.40 16.14
CA PRO A 101 -24.93 4.13 17.22
C PRO A 101 -23.71 3.28 16.81
N ASP A 102 -23.84 2.47 15.75
CA ASP A 102 -22.77 1.67 15.17
C ASP A 102 -21.80 2.47 14.30
N GLY A 103 -22.05 3.78 14.11
CA GLY A 103 -21.23 4.68 13.32
C GLY A 103 -21.56 4.69 11.83
N PHE A 104 -22.65 4.06 11.41
CA PHE A 104 -23.11 4.10 10.02
C PHE A 104 -24.38 4.94 9.83
N ARG A 105 -24.58 5.47 8.63
CA ARG A 105 -25.80 6.12 8.17
C ARG A 105 -26.64 5.19 7.29
N GLY A 106 -25.99 4.18 6.73
CA GLY A 106 -26.58 3.18 5.87
C GLY A 106 -25.77 2.91 4.60
N ALA A 107 -26.26 1.96 3.83
CA ALA A 107 -25.67 1.60 2.55
C ALA A 107 -26.52 2.05 1.36
N VAL A 108 -25.86 2.46 0.29
CA VAL A 108 -26.39 2.51 -1.07
C VAL A 108 -26.06 1.17 -1.72
N GLN A 109 -27.08 0.37 -1.99
CA GLN A 109 -26.96 -0.94 -2.61
C GLN A 109 -27.21 -0.83 -4.11
N LEU A 110 -26.23 -1.17 -4.92
CA LEU A 110 -26.37 -1.26 -6.36
C LEU A 110 -26.86 -2.65 -6.75
N ALA A 111 -27.86 -2.71 -7.63
CA ALA A 111 -28.35 -3.97 -8.21
C ALA A 111 -27.25 -4.66 -9.05
N PRO A 112 -27.38 -5.97 -9.30
CA PRO A 112 -26.51 -6.64 -10.24
C PRO A 112 -26.60 -6.02 -11.65
N GLY A 113 -25.46 -5.82 -12.30
CA GLY A 113 -25.37 -5.31 -13.66
C GLY A 113 -24.26 -4.29 -13.87
N ASN A 114 -24.27 -3.67 -15.04
CA ASN A 114 -23.25 -2.72 -15.47
C ASN A 114 -23.77 -1.28 -15.33
N TYR A 115 -23.03 -0.43 -14.68
CA TYR A 115 -23.29 1.00 -14.55
C TYR A 115 -22.23 1.79 -15.30
N GLU A 116 -22.64 2.58 -16.27
CA GLU A 116 -21.76 3.48 -16.99
C GLU A 116 -21.64 4.81 -16.22
N LEU A 117 -20.42 5.27 -15.96
CA LEU A 117 -20.15 6.48 -15.20
C LEU A 117 -19.27 7.41 -16.01
N LYS A 118 -19.82 8.56 -16.43
CA LYS A 118 -19.08 9.60 -17.14
C LYS A 118 -18.44 10.61 -16.19
N GLY A 119 -18.93 10.70 -14.95
CA GLY A 119 -18.43 11.57 -13.89
C GLY A 119 -17.83 10.80 -12.73
N LYS A 120 -17.52 11.53 -11.66
CA LYS A 120 -16.98 11.01 -10.40
C LYS A 120 -18.10 10.79 -9.37
N LEU A 121 -17.91 9.79 -8.52
CA LEU A 121 -18.70 9.64 -7.30
C LEU A 121 -17.90 10.22 -6.12
N LEU A 122 -18.54 11.10 -5.36
CA LEU A 122 -17.93 11.75 -4.21
C LEU A 122 -18.60 11.28 -2.92
N MET A 123 -17.80 10.77 -1.99
CA MET A 123 -18.23 10.38 -0.65
C MET A 123 -17.53 11.30 0.37
N ARG A 124 -18.29 12.20 1.01
CA ARG A 124 -17.77 13.22 1.93
C ARG A 124 -18.23 13.09 3.36
N ALA A 125 -19.24 12.24 3.60
CA ALA A 125 -19.79 12.03 4.93
C ALA A 125 -19.34 10.67 5.51
N ASP A 126 -19.06 10.67 6.80
CA ASP A 126 -18.78 9.45 7.52
C ASP A 126 -20.01 8.54 7.58
N GLY A 127 -19.78 7.23 7.69
CA GLY A 127 -20.85 6.24 7.88
C GLY A 127 -21.68 5.91 6.64
N VAL A 128 -21.29 6.36 5.46
CA VAL A 128 -21.93 6.03 4.18
C VAL A 128 -21.21 4.85 3.53
N VAL A 129 -21.97 3.84 3.12
CA VAL A 129 -21.45 2.65 2.43
C VAL A 129 -21.98 2.59 1.01
N LEU A 130 -21.10 2.44 0.02
CA LEU A 130 -21.46 2.07 -1.34
C LEU A 130 -21.17 0.58 -1.53
N ARG A 131 -22.20 -0.19 -1.87
CA ARG A 131 -22.09 -1.64 -1.98
C ARG A 131 -22.70 -2.13 -3.28
N GLY A 132 -21.97 -2.98 -3.99
CA GLY A 132 -22.48 -3.75 -5.13
C GLY A 132 -23.08 -5.09 -4.69
N SER A 133 -23.57 -5.84 -5.66
CA SER A 133 -24.16 -7.18 -5.46
C SER A 133 -23.15 -8.31 -5.66
N GLY A 134 -21.86 -8.03 -5.48
CA GLY A 134 -20.77 -8.98 -5.61
C GLY A 134 -19.89 -8.74 -6.85
N CYS A 135 -18.79 -9.47 -6.90
CA CYS A 135 -17.76 -9.36 -7.98
C CYS A 135 -17.85 -10.51 -9.01
N HIS A 136 -18.88 -11.35 -8.95
CA HIS A 136 -19.03 -12.46 -9.86
C HIS A 136 -19.34 -11.96 -11.29
N LYS A 137 -18.76 -12.64 -12.27
CA LYS A 137 -18.93 -12.31 -13.70
C LYS A 137 -20.40 -12.33 -14.12
N ASN A 138 -21.20 -13.23 -13.54
CA ASN A 138 -22.63 -13.33 -13.75
C ASN A 138 -23.35 -12.98 -12.43
N GLY A 139 -24.11 -11.89 -12.42
CA GLY A 139 -24.90 -11.46 -11.25
C GLY A 139 -24.19 -10.54 -10.27
N GLY A 140 -22.97 -10.07 -10.57
CA GLY A 140 -22.29 -9.03 -9.80
C GLY A 140 -22.59 -7.62 -10.31
N THR A 141 -22.03 -6.62 -9.64
CA THR A 141 -22.11 -5.20 -10.03
C THR A 141 -20.78 -4.74 -10.60
N VAL A 142 -20.84 -4.11 -11.77
CA VAL A 142 -19.67 -3.54 -12.45
C VAL A 142 -19.87 -2.04 -12.66
N LEU A 143 -18.93 -1.24 -12.16
CA LEU A 143 -18.86 0.19 -12.45
C LEU A 143 -17.86 0.42 -13.60
N ARG A 144 -18.34 0.99 -14.70
CA ARG A 144 -17.52 1.28 -15.90
C ARG A 144 -17.23 2.77 -15.98
N ALA A 145 -15.98 3.16 -15.76
CA ALA A 145 -15.54 4.54 -15.93
C ALA A 145 -15.47 4.88 -17.42
N LEU A 146 -16.25 5.87 -17.87
CA LEU A 146 -16.27 6.40 -19.24
C LEU A 146 -15.77 7.84 -19.31
N GLY A 147 -15.30 8.40 -18.19
CA GLY A 147 -14.75 9.75 -18.11
C GLY A 147 -13.30 9.87 -18.61
N PRO A 148 -12.72 11.07 -18.46
CA PRO A 148 -11.31 11.30 -18.82
C PRO A 148 -10.35 10.36 -18.09
N MET A 149 -9.37 9.85 -18.81
CA MET A 149 -8.48 8.75 -18.38
C MET A 149 -7.63 8.98 -17.13
N LYS A 150 -7.56 10.20 -16.57
CA LYS A 150 -6.69 10.52 -15.43
C LYS A 150 -7.46 10.91 -14.17
N ASP A 151 -8.75 10.65 -14.13
CA ASP A 151 -9.61 10.99 -13.00
C ASP A 151 -9.96 9.77 -12.15
N GLU A 152 -10.12 9.98 -10.85
CA GLU A 152 -10.61 8.96 -9.94
C GLU A 152 -12.11 8.72 -10.17
N LEU A 153 -12.53 7.47 -10.28
CA LEU A 153 -13.94 7.11 -10.42
C LEU A 153 -14.73 7.34 -9.12
N ILE A 154 -14.14 6.95 -8.00
CA ILE A 154 -14.73 7.12 -6.67
C ILE A 154 -13.72 7.87 -5.81
N ARG A 155 -14.15 8.97 -5.22
CA ARG A 155 -13.33 9.79 -4.33
C ARG A 155 -13.95 9.86 -2.95
N VAL A 156 -13.25 9.30 -1.97
CA VAL A 156 -13.61 9.42 -0.56
C VAL A 156 -12.79 10.56 0.04
N LEU A 157 -13.47 11.56 0.59
CA LEU A 157 -12.87 12.79 1.06
C LEU A 157 -13.23 13.04 2.52
N GLY A 158 -12.21 13.12 3.37
CA GLY A 158 -12.33 13.67 4.71
C GLY A 158 -11.96 15.16 4.76
N TYR A 159 -12.12 15.76 5.93
CA TYR A 159 -11.63 17.09 6.22
C TYR A 159 -10.26 16.99 6.90
N ASN A 160 -9.27 17.69 6.37
CA ASN A 160 -7.97 17.79 7.01
C ASN A 160 -8.02 18.92 8.06
N ASN A 161 -8.63 18.62 9.21
CA ASN A 161 -8.74 19.54 10.34
C ASN A 161 -7.80 19.16 11.50
N ALA A 162 -6.92 18.21 11.27
CA ALA A 162 -5.90 17.83 12.26
C ALA A 162 -4.92 18.99 12.45
N LYS A 163 -4.79 19.44 13.71
CA LYS A 163 -3.75 20.40 14.11
C LYS A 163 -2.51 19.63 14.50
N THR A 164 -1.36 20.10 14.03
CA THR A 164 -0.06 19.59 14.50
C THR A 164 0.31 20.42 15.71
N GLU A 165 0.50 19.77 16.86
CA GLU A 165 0.90 20.44 18.10
C GLU A 165 2.41 20.61 18.13
N ASP A 166 3.15 19.50 18.07
CA ASP A 166 4.61 19.51 18.16
C ASP A 166 5.25 18.73 17.00
N THR A 167 6.49 19.10 16.68
CA THR A 167 7.32 18.36 15.73
C THR A 167 8.50 17.74 16.46
N ILE A 168 8.58 16.42 16.45
CA ILE A 168 9.66 15.66 17.05
C ILE A 168 10.53 15.07 15.95
N HIS A 169 11.83 15.33 16.02
CA HIS A 169 12.77 14.81 15.04
C HIS A 169 13.14 13.36 15.34
N ILE A 170 13.18 12.56 14.28
CA ILE A 170 13.72 11.21 14.33
C ILE A 170 15.22 11.30 14.61
N ALA A 171 15.71 10.46 15.53
CA ALA A 171 17.13 10.32 15.80
C ALA A 171 17.74 9.32 14.81
N GLY A 172 18.95 9.63 14.32
CA GLY A 172 19.64 8.78 13.35
C GLY A 172 19.42 9.21 11.89
N GLN A 173 20.21 8.61 11.01
CA GLN A 173 20.23 8.94 9.57
C GLN A 173 19.35 8.01 8.74
N TYR A 174 18.96 6.88 9.29
CA TYR A 174 18.22 5.84 8.57
C TYR A 174 17.17 5.20 9.46
N VAL A 175 15.97 5.02 8.91
CA VAL A 175 14.89 4.21 9.49
C VAL A 175 14.68 3.04 8.54
N PRO A 176 14.92 1.80 9.00
CA PRO A 176 14.75 0.62 8.15
C PRO A 176 13.32 0.49 7.62
N VAL A 177 13.20 -0.08 6.43
CA VAL A 177 11.88 -0.43 5.88
C VAL A 177 11.19 -1.41 6.81
N ASN A 178 9.93 -1.16 7.10
CA ASN A 178 9.10 -1.93 8.04
C ASN A 178 9.65 -1.97 9.47
N ALA A 179 10.29 -0.88 9.91
CA ALA A 179 10.69 -0.73 11.30
C ALA A 179 9.45 -0.61 12.20
N THR A 180 9.44 -1.35 13.30
CA THR A 180 8.40 -1.27 14.34
C THR A 180 8.79 -0.35 15.48
N VAL A 181 10.05 0.10 15.49
CA VAL A 181 10.60 1.04 16.46
C VAL A 181 11.33 2.16 15.72
N ILE A 182 10.97 3.39 16.02
CA ILE A 182 11.60 4.58 15.44
C ILE A 182 12.27 5.36 16.58
N PRO A 183 13.60 5.55 16.56
CA PRO A 183 14.30 6.33 17.56
C PRO A 183 13.97 7.81 17.41
N LEU A 184 13.61 8.48 18.48
CA LEU A 184 13.28 9.90 18.52
C LEU A 184 14.35 10.68 19.31
N LYS A 185 14.57 11.94 18.97
CA LYS A 185 15.46 12.82 19.73
C LYS A 185 14.91 13.16 21.12
N GLN A 186 13.58 13.19 21.24
CA GLN A 186 12.87 13.40 22.51
C GLN A 186 11.49 12.76 22.44
N THR A 187 10.98 12.23 23.55
CA THR A 187 9.69 11.53 23.62
C THR A 187 8.74 12.10 24.66
N ALA A 188 9.12 13.15 25.36
CA ALA A 188 8.45 13.62 26.57
C ALA A 188 6.96 13.97 26.39
N THR A 189 6.51 14.25 25.18
CA THR A 189 5.13 14.66 24.88
C THR A 189 4.25 13.54 24.33
N LEU A 190 4.83 12.43 23.85
CA LEU A 190 4.08 11.34 23.21
C LEU A 190 3.53 10.34 24.23
N LYS A 191 2.29 9.94 24.01
CA LYS A 191 1.57 8.92 24.81
C LYS A 191 1.04 7.82 23.88
N VAL A 192 0.85 6.64 24.45
CA VAL A 192 0.18 5.54 23.73
C VAL A 192 -1.24 5.96 23.37
N GLY A 193 -1.61 5.81 22.08
CA GLY A 193 -2.89 6.23 21.54
C GLY A 193 -2.90 7.59 20.85
N ASP A 194 -1.80 8.35 20.91
CA ASP A 194 -1.68 9.60 20.16
C ASP A 194 -1.69 9.35 18.67
N LYS A 195 -2.37 10.22 17.93
CA LYS A 195 -2.31 10.24 16.47
C LYS A 195 -1.07 10.99 16.03
N ILE A 196 -0.19 10.32 15.34
CA ILE A 196 1.04 10.89 14.80
C ILE A 196 1.01 10.96 13.29
N ARG A 197 1.80 11.88 12.75
CA ARG A 197 2.08 11.97 11.32
C ARG A 197 3.59 11.89 11.13
N ILE A 198 4.05 10.90 10.36
CA ILE A 198 5.45 10.76 10.00
C ILE A 198 5.67 11.49 8.69
N VAL A 199 6.64 12.41 8.65
CA VAL A 199 6.95 13.21 7.46
C VAL A 199 8.39 12.95 7.05
N ARG A 200 8.59 12.56 5.80
CA ARG A 200 9.89 12.52 5.14
C ARG A 200 9.97 13.69 4.16
N PRO A 201 10.80 14.69 4.44
CA PRO A 201 10.92 15.85 3.57
C PRO A 201 11.48 15.46 2.19
N SER A 202 10.96 16.06 1.15
CA SER A 202 11.54 15.99 -0.20
C SER A 202 12.70 16.99 -0.29
N THR A 203 13.92 16.52 -0.02
CA THR A 203 15.12 17.36 -0.12
C THR A 203 15.58 17.49 -1.57
N ALA A 204 16.30 18.59 -1.91
CA ALA A 204 16.85 18.78 -3.23
C ALA A 204 17.77 17.62 -3.67
N GLY A 205 18.60 17.09 -2.76
CA GLY A 205 19.46 15.95 -3.05
C GLY A 205 18.67 14.68 -3.39
N TRP A 206 17.58 14.41 -2.66
CA TRP A 206 16.73 13.27 -2.94
C TRP A 206 16.00 13.39 -4.29
N LEU A 207 15.48 14.59 -4.62
CA LEU A 207 14.82 14.84 -5.90
C LEU A 207 15.80 14.70 -7.07
N SER A 208 17.04 15.14 -6.89
CA SER A 208 18.11 15.01 -7.90
C SER A 208 18.49 13.55 -8.15
N VAL A 209 18.58 12.72 -7.11
CA VAL A 209 18.82 11.27 -7.25
C VAL A 209 17.69 10.59 -8.02
N LEU A 210 16.43 10.99 -7.80
CA LEU A 210 15.27 10.50 -8.54
C LEU A 210 15.16 11.06 -9.96
N GLY A 211 15.87 12.14 -10.29
CA GLY A 211 15.75 12.86 -11.57
C GLY A 211 14.45 13.64 -11.72
N THR A 212 13.63 13.75 -10.66
CA THR A 212 12.32 14.42 -10.69
C THR A 212 12.43 15.95 -10.70
N ASP A 213 13.58 16.51 -10.35
CA ASP A 213 13.93 17.92 -10.49
C ASP A 213 14.13 18.35 -11.95
N ARG A 214 14.23 17.38 -12.89
CA ARG A 214 14.38 17.60 -14.33
C ARG A 214 13.11 17.34 -15.15
N LEU A 215 12.01 16.93 -14.49
CA LEU A 215 10.73 16.74 -15.17
C LEU A 215 10.16 18.07 -15.66
N GLY A 216 9.35 18.04 -16.71
CA GLY A 216 8.65 19.22 -17.24
C GLY A 216 9.32 19.88 -18.42
N ASN A 217 10.47 19.39 -18.91
CA ASN A 217 11.13 19.91 -20.12
C ASN A 217 10.69 19.16 -21.39
N GLU A 218 9.90 18.11 -21.28
CA GLU A 218 9.41 17.33 -22.41
C GLU A 218 7.99 17.79 -22.78
N GLN A 219 7.82 18.27 -24.00
CA GLN A 219 6.58 18.83 -24.51
C GLN A 219 5.42 17.81 -24.58
N GLU A 220 5.68 16.55 -24.43
CA GLU A 220 4.72 15.47 -24.64
C GLU A 220 3.96 15.03 -23.37
N TYR A 221 4.51 15.26 -22.18
CA TYR A 221 3.90 14.89 -20.91
C TYR A 221 3.94 16.06 -19.95
N ASN A 222 2.79 16.56 -19.55
CA ASN A 222 2.61 17.67 -18.61
C ASN A 222 2.99 17.32 -17.17
N PHE A 223 4.17 16.74 -16.94
CA PHE A 223 4.70 16.45 -15.62
C PHE A 223 5.35 17.70 -15.03
N SER A 224 4.80 18.19 -13.94
CA SER A 224 5.40 19.31 -13.22
C SER A 224 6.70 18.86 -12.54
N LYS A 225 7.73 19.68 -12.63
CA LYS A 225 8.97 19.56 -11.88
C LYS A 225 8.66 19.43 -10.37
N TRP A 226 9.30 18.49 -9.72
CA TRP A 226 9.21 18.36 -8.27
C TRP A 226 10.13 19.37 -7.58
N THR A 227 9.63 19.99 -6.53
CA THR A 227 10.36 20.98 -5.75
C THR A 227 10.45 20.55 -4.28
N PRO A 228 11.57 20.89 -3.59
CA PRO A 228 11.73 20.57 -2.18
C PRO A 228 10.59 21.11 -1.31
N GLY A 229 10.17 20.31 -0.33
CA GLY A 229 9.08 20.65 0.60
C GLY A 229 7.67 20.56 0.05
N ARG A 230 7.50 20.40 -1.26
CA ARG A 230 6.17 20.30 -1.89
C ARG A 230 5.71 18.86 -2.12
N HIS A 231 6.66 17.93 -2.16
CA HIS A 231 6.40 16.52 -2.44
C HIS A 231 6.87 15.65 -1.26
N ASP A 232 6.64 16.12 -0.06
CA ASP A 232 6.95 15.40 1.16
C ASP A 232 6.10 14.14 1.24
N MET A 233 6.72 13.03 1.65
CA MET A 233 6.00 11.80 1.91
C MET A 233 5.44 11.85 3.33
N VAL A 234 4.16 11.55 3.47
CA VAL A 234 3.42 11.63 4.73
C VAL A 234 2.69 10.31 4.98
N TRP A 235 2.85 9.78 6.20
CA TRP A 235 2.19 8.57 6.69
C TRP A 235 1.39 8.83 7.95
#